data_82f9e5b573d909978875d216653f4906
#
_entry.id   82f9e5b573d909978875d216653f4906
#
_cell.length_a   1.000
_cell.length_b   1.000
_cell.length_c   1.000
_cell.angle_alpha   90.00
_cell.angle_beta   90.00
_cell.angle_gamma   90.00
#
_symmetry.space_group_name_H-M   'P 1'
#
loop_
_entity.id
_entity.type
_entity.pdbx_description
1 polymer ?
#
loop_
_entity_poly.entity_id
_entity_poly.type
_entity_poly.pdbx_seq_one_letter_code
_entity_poly.pdbx_strand_id
1 'polypeptide(L)'
;MDKLNISVVVPLYNEAESLPELAAWIDRVMRENGFSYELILIDDGSSDGSWEEVERLKTQYPAIRGIGFARNYGKSAALYCGFAAAEGEVVITMDADLQDSPDEIPELRRMILEEGYDLVSGWKKKRHDPIGKRWPSKFFNWTARAASGIRLHDFNCGLKAYRRKVVKAIEVYGEMHRFIPFLAKQAGFGRIGEKVVDHRAPRAQDVVGRQMAFK
;
A
#
# COMPACT_ATOMS: atom_id res chain seq x y z
N MET A 1 -5.34 26.60 5.62
CA MET A 1 -4.95 25.46 4.74
C MET A 1 -5.98 24.39 4.92
N ASP A 2 -6.65 24.00 3.87
CA ASP A 2 -7.63 22.93 3.93
C ASP A 2 -6.92 21.63 4.33
N LYS A 3 -7.51 20.92 5.29
CA LYS A 3 -6.94 19.69 5.83
C LYS A 3 -6.89 18.62 4.72
N LEU A 4 -5.71 18.09 4.44
CA LEU A 4 -5.55 17.02 3.44
C LEU A 4 -6.31 15.77 3.86
N ASN A 5 -7.18 15.25 2.98
CA ASN A 5 -8.04 14.11 3.32
C ASN A 5 -7.28 12.78 3.29
N ILE A 6 -6.48 12.55 2.24
CA ILE A 6 -5.87 11.24 1.97
C ILE A 6 -4.41 11.39 1.58
N SER A 7 -3.54 10.55 2.14
CA SER A 7 -2.21 10.26 1.60
C SER A 7 -2.22 8.84 1.04
N VAL A 8 -1.93 8.68 -0.24
CA VAL A 8 -1.69 7.37 -0.85
C VAL A 8 -0.19 7.13 -0.90
N VAL A 9 0.29 6.08 -0.25
CA VAL A 9 1.70 5.70 -0.12
C VAL A 9 1.96 4.47 -0.97
N VAL A 10 2.78 4.60 -1.99
CA VAL A 10 3.07 3.54 -2.97
C VAL A 10 4.57 3.29 -3.02
N PRO A 11 5.06 2.24 -2.35
CA PRO A 11 6.42 1.75 -2.56
C PRO A 11 6.52 1.10 -3.93
N LEU A 12 7.58 1.37 -4.67
CA LEU A 12 7.83 0.83 -6.00
C LEU A 12 9.28 0.37 -6.19
N TYR A 13 9.47 -0.61 -7.04
CA TYR A 13 10.77 -1.10 -7.46
C TYR A 13 10.65 -1.74 -8.85
N ASN A 14 11.21 -1.11 -9.88
CA ASN A 14 11.13 -1.52 -11.28
C ASN A 14 9.67 -1.65 -11.77
N GLU A 15 8.94 -0.54 -11.71
CA GLU A 15 7.51 -0.44 -12.03
C GLU A 15 7.21 0.71 -13.01
N ALA A 16 8.19 1.13 -13.83
CA ALA A 16 8.04 2.27 -14.75
C ALA A 16 6.79 2.20 -15.63
N GLU A 17 6.43 1.01 -16.12
CA GLU A 17 5.29 0.82 -17.03
C GLU A 17 3.92 0.96 -16.36
N SER A 18 3.81 0.65 -15.06
CA SER A 18 2.54 0.67 -14.33
C SER A 18 2.20 2.05 -13.76
N LEU A 19 3.22 2.89 -13.49
CA LEU A 19 3.06 4.16 -12.79
C LEU A 19 2.11 5.16 -13.49
N PRO A 20 2.13 5.35 -14.82
CA PRO A 20 1.23 6.29 -15.49
C PRO A 20 -0.25 5.92 -15.31
N GLU A 21 -0.57 4.64 -15.47
CA GLU A 21 -1.95 4.17 -15.30
C GLU A 21 -2.39 4.26 -13.84
N LEU A 22 -1.52 3.89 -12.89
CA LEU A 22 -1.82 3.98 -11.47
C LEU A 22 -2.08 5.42 -11.04
N ALA A 23 -1.23 6.36 -11.44
CA ALA A 23 -1.38 7.77 -11.11
C ALA A 23 -2.69 8.35 -11.67
N ALA A 24 -2.99 8.06 -12.95
CA ALA A 24 -4.24 8.48 -13.58
C ALA A 24 -5.48 7.88 -12.90
N TRP A 25 -5.42 6.60 -12.50
CA TRP A 25 -6.51 5.93 -11.82
C TRP A 25 -6.77 6.50 -10.43
N ILE A 26 -5.72 6.70 -9.64
CA ILE A 26 -5.84 7.33 -8.32
C ILE A 26 -6.41 8.75 -8.46
N ASP A 27 -5.85 9.59 -9.35
CA ASP A 27 -6.32 10.96 -9.56
C ASP A 27 -7.81 11.00 -9.95
N ARG A 28 -8.25 10.10 -10.84
CA ARG A 28 -9.67 9.97 -11.22
C ARG A 28 -10.54 9.68 -9.99
N VAL A 29 -10.18 8.67 -9.19
CA VAL A 29 -10.95 8.29 -8.00
C VAL A 29 -11.03 9.44 -6.99
N MET A 30 -9.93 10.15 -6.76
CA MET A 30 -9.90 11.29 -5.85
C MET A 30 -10.80 12.42 -6.31
N ARG A 31 -10.75 12.78 -7.60
CA ARG A 31 -11.60 13.83 -8.17
C ARG A 31 -13.08 13.46 -8.16
N GLU A 32 -13.44 12.25 -8.56
CA GLU A 32 -14.83 11.78 -8.58
C GLU A 32 -15.48 11.83 -7.18
N ASN A 33 -14.67 11.68 -6.12
CA ASN A 33 -15.14 11.70 -4.74
C ASN A 33 -14.90 13.04 -4.02
N GLY A 34 -14.30 14.04 -4.68
CA GLY A 34 -14.02 15.35 -4.10
C GLY A 34 -13.01 15.32 -2.95
N PHE A 35 -12.07 14.38 -2.96
CA PHE A 35 -11.05 14.27 -1.93
C PHE A 35 -9.81 15.11 -2.25
N SER A 36 -9.35 15.92 -1.29
CA SER A 36 -8.00 16.47 -1.34
C SER A 36 -7.00 15.37 -0.98
N TYR A 37 -5.94 15.21 -1.78
CA TYR A 37 -5.01 14.09 -1.63
C TYR A 37 -3.57 14.44 -1.98
N GLU A 38 -2.66 13.61 -1.50
CA GLU A 38 -1.30 13.49 -2.00
C GLU A 38 -1.04 12.02 -2.38
N LEU A 39 -0.25 11.82 -3.43
CA LEU A 39 0.28 10.52 -3.86
C LEU A 39 1.79 10.51 -3.64
N ILE A 40 2.26 9.73 -2.68
CA ILE A 40 3.67 9.62 -2.32
C ILE A 40 4.21 8.34 -2.97
N LEU A 41 5.01 8.53 -4.01
CA LEU A 41 5.71 7.45 -4.74
C LEU A 41 7.10 7.29 -4.15
N ILE A 42 7.42 6.11 -3.62
CA ILE A 42 8.70 5.84 -3.00
C ILE A 42 9.45 4.82 -3.85
N ASP A 43 10.42 5.29 -4.62
CA ASP A 43 11.29 4.46 -5.44
C ASP A 43 12.41 3.83 -4.60
N ASP A 44 12.35 2.52 -4.46
CA ASP A 44 13.31 1.73 -3.67
C ASP A 44 14.57 1.38 -4.50
N GLY A 45 15.12 2.37 -5.21
CA GLY A 45 16.36 2.26 -5.97
C GLY A 45 16.19 1.45 -7.25
N SER A 46 15.19 1.76 -8.06
CA SER A 46 14.93 1.12 -9.34
C SER A 46 16.05 1.35 -10.36
N SER A 47 16.10 0.48 -11.37
CA SER A 47 17.07 0.53 -12.47
C SER A 47 16.42 0.54 -13.86
N ASP A 48 15.09 0.63 -13.94
CA ASP A 48 14.30 0.49 -15.17
C ASP A 48 13.71 1.82 -15.70
N GLY A 49 14.09 2.96 -15.14
CA GLY A 49 13.50 4.27 -15.48
C GLY A 49 12.28 4.65 -14.62
N SER A 50 11.97 3.91 -13.55
CA SER A 50 10.88 4.25 -12.64
C SER A 50 11.03 5.63 -12.00
N TRP A 51 12.24 6.02 -11.62
CA TRP A 51 12.48 7.33 -11.03
C TRP A 51 12.23 8.47 -12.03
N GLU A 52 12.70 8.34 -13.26
CA GLU A 52 12.44 9.30 -14.33
C GLU A 52 10.94 9.45 -14.57
N GLU A 53 10.20 8.35 -14.51
CA GLU A 53 8.74 8.36 -14.65
C GLU A 53 8.06 9.07 -13.46
N VAL A 54 8.53 8.87 -12.22
CA VAL A 54 8.06 9.62 -11.04
C VAL A 54 8.26 11.14 -11.25
N GLU A 55 9.45 11.56 -11.69
CA GLU A 55 9.74 12.98 -11.94
C GLU A 55 8.84 13.55 -13.05
N ARG A 56 8.58 12.79 -14.11
CA ARG A 56 7.65 13.18 -15.17
C ARG A 56 6.21 13.34 -14.64
N LEU A 57 5.73 12.38 -13.85
CA LEU A 57 4.38 12.40 -13.28
C LEU A 57 4.18 13.58 -12.31
N LYS A 58 5.18 13.98 -11.55
CA LYS A 58 5.14 15.17 -10.68
C LYS A 58 4.85 16.46 -11.47
N THR A 59 5.31 16.56 -12.71
CA THR A 59 5.00 17.72 -13.55
C THR A 59 3.56 17.72 -14.06
N GLN A 60 2.97 16.53 -14.19
CA GLN A 60 1.61 16.34 -14.69
C GLN A 60 0.54 16.41 -13.60
N TYR A 61 0.87 15.90 -12.41
CA TYR A 61 -0.04 15.80 -11.26
C TYR A 61 0.55 16.52 -10.04
N PRO A 62 0.10 17.73 -9.70
CA PRO A 62 0.64 18.51 -8.56
C PRO A 62 0.51 17.81 -7.20
N ALA A 63 -0.38 16.82 -7.08
CA ALA A 63 -0.56 16.00 -5.88
C ALA A 63 0.53 14.95 -5.69
N ILE A 64 1.38 14.69 -6.68
CA ILE A 64 2.43 13.66 -6.60
C ILE A 64 3.68 14.21 -5.92
N ARG A 65 4.19 13.42 -4.97
CA ARG A 65 5.48 13.60 -4.31
C ARG A 65 6.34 12.35 -4.53
N GLY A 66 7.60 12.54 -4.89
CA GLY A 66 8.58 11.45 -5.07
C GLY A 66 9.58 11.40 -3.93
N ILE A 67 9.96 10.20 -3.51
CA ILE A 67 11.08 9.90 -2.62
C ILE A 67 11.91 8.81 -3.30
N GLY A 68 13.16 9.11 -3.67
CA GLY A 68 14.06 8.15 -4.31
C GLY A 68 15.14 7.65 -3.36
N PHE A 69 15.39 6.35 -3.35
CA PHE A 69 16.47 5.75 -2.61
C PHE A 69 17.69 5.51 -3.51
N ALA A 70 18.90 5.68 -2.96
CA ALA A 70 20.15 5.44 -3.69
C ALA A 70 20.37 3.96 -4.06
N ARG A 71 19.68 3.02 -3.42
CA ARG A 71 19.71 1.58 -3.67
C ARG A 71 18.47 0.92 -3.06
N ASN A 72 18.22 -0.35 -3.36
CA ASN A 72 17.16 -1.12 -2.74
C ASN A 72 17.42 -1.34 -1.24
N TYR A 73 16.48 -0.89 -0.39
CA TYR A 73 16.45 -1.08 1.06
C TYR A 73 15.28 -1.94 1.52
N GLY A 74 14.38 -2.29 0.59
CA GLY A 74 13.21 -3.12 0.83
C GLY A 74 11.95 -2.34 1.18
N LYS A 75 10.80 -2.99 0.95
CA LYS A 75 9.46 -2.43 1.09
C LYS A 75 9.18 -1.76 2.44
N SER A 76 9.74 -2.32 3.53
CA SER A 76 9.54 -1.75 4.88
C SER A 76 10.18 -0.37 5.02
N ALA A 77 11.38 -0.18 4.48
CA ALA A 77 12.04 1.13 4.49
C ALA A 77 11.26 2.16 3.67
N ALA A 78 10.77 1.76 2.49
CA ALA A 78 9.94 2.62 1.64
C ALA A 78 8.64 3.02 2.36
N LEU A 79 7.94 2.07 2.99
CA LEU A 79 6.75 2.36 3.78
C LEU A 79 7.04 3.28 4.97
N TYR A 80 8.14 3.07 5.69
CA TYR A 80 8.54 3.93 6.81
C TYR A 80 8.72 5.39 6.36
N CYS A 81 9.46 5.63 5.26
CA CYS A 81 9.63 6.97 4.71
C CYS A 81 8.30 7.57 4.23
N GLY A 82 7.47 6.77 3.56
CA GLY A 82 6.14 7.21 3.13
C GLY A 82 5.22 7.57 4.31
N PHE A 83 5.24 6.79 5.39
CA PHE A 83 4.49 7.08 6.62
C PHE A 83 4.98 8.34 7.32
N ALA A 84 6.30 8.56 7.34
CA ALA A 84 6.88 9.79 7.88
C ALA A 84 6.43 11.02 7.07
N ALA A 85 6.36 10.91 5.75
CA ALA A 85 5.99 12.00 4.84
C ALA A 85 4.48 12.26 4.77
N ALA A 86 3.62 11.27 5.08
CA ALA A 86 2.17 11.35 4.92
C ALA A 86 1.52 12.40 5.84
N GLU A 87 0.68 13.29 5.25
CA GLU A 87 -0.01 14.39 5.95
C GLU A 87 -1.54 14.24 5.96
N GLY A 88 -2.09 13.34 5.14
CA GLY A 88 -3.52 13.09 5.05
C GLY A 88 -4.13 12.54 6.34
N GLU A 89 -5.40 12.81 6.59
CA GLU A 89 -6.13 12.29 7.75
C GLU A 89 -6.21 10.76 7.73
N VAL A 90 -6.40 10.22 6.53
CA VAL A 90 -6.34 8.78 6.25
C VAL A 90 -5.14 8.50 5.37
N VAL A 91 -4.35 7.50 5.73
CA VAL A 91 -3.22 7.03 4.92
C VAL A 91 -3.60 5.70 4.28
N ILE A 92 -3.40 5.58 2.98
CA ILE A 92 -3.67 4.36 2.21
C ILE A 92 -2.32 3.83 1.70
N THR A 93 -2.03 2.57 1.91
CA THR A 93 -0.93 1.89 1.21
C THR A 93 -1.48 1.04 0.09
N MET A 94 -0.77 0.94 -1.03
CA MET A 94 -1.05 -0.01 -2.11
C MET A 94 0.21 -0.33 -2.90
N ASP A 95 0.17 -1.44 -3.64
CA ASP A 95 1.27 -1.86 -4.50
C ASP A 95 1.20 -1.14 -5.86
N ALA A 96 2.36 -0.95 -6.51
CA ALA A 96 2.45 -0.23 -7.78
C ALA A 96 2.02 -1.08 -9.00
N ASP A 97 1.82 -2.39 -8.85
CA ASP A 97 1.63 -3.39 -9.91
C ASP A 97 0.21 -3.46 -10.49
N LEU A 98 -0.66 -2.48 -10.19
CA LEU A 98 -2.05 -2.37 -10.66
C LEU A 98 -2.98 -3.55 -10.27
N GLN A 99 -2.54 -4.42 -9.37
CA GLN A 99 -3.38 -5.51 -8.89
C GLN A 99 -4.39 -5.07 -7.83
N ASP A 100 -4.04 -4.05 -7.04
CA ASP A 100 -4.93 -3.41 -6.08
C ASP A 100 -5.78 -2.34 -6.78
N SER A 101 -7.07 -2.27 -6.47
CA SER A 101 -7.99 -1.29 -7.08
C SER A 101 -8.05 0.01 -6.26
N PRO A 102 -7.66 1.17 -6.83
CA PRO A 102 -7.91 2.47 -6.21
C PRO A 102 -9.40 2.77 -5.96
N ASP A 103 -10.33 2.13 -6.68
CA ASP A 103 -11.78 2.32 -6.48
C ASP A 103 -12.25 1.86 -5.08
N GLU A 104 -11.41 1.12 -4.34
CA GLU A 104 -11.66 0.71 -2.95
C GLU A 104 -11.39 1.84 -1.92
N ILE A 105 -10.67 2.88 -2.31
CA ILE A 105 -10.23 3.97 -1.41
C ILE A 105 -11.39 4.67 -0.71
N PRO A 106 -12.49 5.05 -1.39
CA PRO A 106 -13.59 5.75 -0.74
C PRO A 106 -14.20 4.96 0.42
N GLU A 107 -14.41 3.66 0.21
CA GLU A 107 -15.00 2.80 1.25
C GLU A 107 -14.02 2.53 2.39
N LEU A 108 -12.74 2.30 2.09
CA LEU A 108 -11.71 2.16 3.12
C LEU A 108 -11.61 3.42 3.99
N ARG A 109 -11.67 4.62 3.36
CA ARG A 109 -11.71 5.90 4.08
C ARG A 109 -12.94 5.99 4.98
N ARG A 110 -14.12 5.63 4.46
CA ARG A 110 -15.38 5.63 5.21
C ARG A 110 -15.27 4.75 6.46
N MET A 111 -14.74 3.54 6.33
CA MET A 111 -14.55 2.63 7.46
C MET A 111 -13.63 3.23 8.53
N ILE A 112 -12.55 3.91 8.13
CA ILE A 112 -11.65 4.60 9.08
C ILE A 112 -12.36 5.73 9.81
N LEU A 113 -13.08 6.61 9.10
CA LEU A 113 -13.60 7.86 9.66
C LEU A 113 -14.96 7.68 10.34
N GLU A 114 -15.86 6.92 9.72
CA GLU A 114 -17.25 6.80 10.17
C GLU A 114 -17.45 5.57 11.07
N GLU A 115 -16.87 4.41 10.72
CA GLU A 115 -16.96 3.22 11.55
C GLU A 115 -15.90 3.21 12.66
N GLY A 116 -14.92 4.11 12.62
CA GLY A 116 -13.96 4.34 13.68
C GLY A 116 -12.83 3.32 13.76
N TYR A 117 -12.52 2.58 12.69
CA TYR A 117 -11.35 1.71 12.65
C TYR A 117 -10.05 2.51 12.75
N ASP A 118 -9.04 1.94 13.38
CA ASP A 118 -7.68 2.47 13.40
C ASP A 118 -6.91 2.02 12.15
N LEU A 119 -7.15 0.77 11.72
CA LEU A 119 -6.58 0.14 10.55
C LEU A 119 -7.62 -0.77 9.88
N VAL A 120 -7.69 -0.74 8.56
CA VAL A 120 -8.46 -1.68 7.74
C VAL A 120 -7.53 -2.33 6.72
N SER A 121 -7.46 -3.66 6.71
CA SER A 121 -6.69 -4.44 5.72
C SER A 121 -7.60 -4.91 4.59
N GLY A 122 -7.13 -4.85 3.37
CA GLY A 122 -7.79 -5.54 2.27
C GLY A 122 -7.72 -7.07 2.46
N TRP A 123 -8.74 -7.77 1.98
CA TRP A 123 -8.77 -9.23 1.88
C TRP A 123 -9.02 -9.66 0.44
N LYS A 124 -7.99 -10.19 -0.21
CA LYS A 124 -8.05 -10.75 -1.57
C LYS A 124 -8.70 -12.14 -1.52
N LYS A 125 -10.04 -12.20 -1.49
CA LYS A 125 -10.81 -13.46 -1.36
C LYS A 125 -10.61 -14.38 -2.57
N LYS A 126 -10.54 -13.82 -3.78
CA LYS A 126 -10.22 -14.55 -5.01
C LYS A 126 -8.77 -14.22 -5.38
N ARG A 127 -7.83 -15.11 -5.06
CA ARG A 127 -6.44 -14.99 -5.48
C ARG A 127 -6.20 -15.74 -6.77
N HIS A 128 -5.63 -15.05 -7.75
CA HIS A 128 -5.16 -15.64 -9.02
C HIS A 128 -3.73 -16.22 -8.91
N ASP A 129 -3.19 -16.32 -7.69
CA ASP A 129 -1.83 -16.82 -7.45
C ASP A 129 -1.70 -18.32 -7.71
N PRO A 130 -0.54 -18.81 -8.24
CA PRO A 130 -0.23 -20.22 -8.41
C PRO A 130 -0.32 -20.99 -7.07
N ILE A 131 -0.79 -22.24 -7.14
CA ILE A 131 -1.06 -23.12 -5.98
C ILE A 131 0.14 -23.23 -5.04
N GLY A 132 1.38 -23.25 -5.56
CA GLY A 132 2.61 -23.37 -4.78
C GLY A 132 2.90 -22.18 -3.83
N LYS A 133 2.34 -20.98 -4.09
CA LYS A 133 2.52 -19.80 -3.22
C LYS A 133 1.42 -19.67 -2.14
N ARG A 134 0.35 -20.47 -2.21
CA ARG A 134 -0.80 -20.38 -1.29
C ARG A 134 -0.52 -21.01 0.08
N TRP A 135 0.27 -22.08 0.14
CA TRP A 135 0.55 -22.84 1.38
C TRP A 135 1.40 -22.04 2.39
N PRO A 136 2.55 -21.44 1.99
CA PRO A 136 3.35 -20.62 2.91
C PRO A 136 2.57 -19.42 3.46
N SER A 137 1.74 -18.79 2.61
CA SER A 137 0.90 -17.65 3.01
C SER A 137 -0.18 -18.03 4.02
N LYS A 138 -0.81 -19.21 3.88
CA LYS A 138 -1.82 -19.70 4.85
C LYS A 138 -1.21 -20.01 6.20
N PHE A 139 -0.05 -20.66 6.21
CA PHE A 139 0.68 -20.97 7.45
C PHE A 139 1.12 -19.68 8.16
N PHE A 140 1.67 -18.73 7.42
CA PHE A 140 2.02 -17.41 7.95
C PHE A 140 0.81 -16.70 8.56
N ASN A 141 -0.32 -16.62 7.85
CA ASN A 141 -1.52 -15.97 8.35
C ASN A 141 -2.08 -16.68 9.61
N TRP A 142 -1.98 -17.99 9.69
CA TRP A 142 -2.38 -18.75 10.87
C TRP A 142 -1.49 -18.42 12.08
N THR A 143 -0.17 -18.45 11.92
CA THR A 143 0.77 -18.11 12.99
C THR A 143 0.64 -16.66 13.43
N ALA A 144 0.47 -15.73 12.48
CA ALA A 144 0.26 -14.33 12.76
C ALA A 144 -1.03 -14.07 13.56
N ARG A 145 -2.13 -14.78 13.24
CA ARG A 145 -3.37 -14.72 14.02
C ARG A 145 -3.19 -15.25 15.45
N ALA A 146 -2.54 -16.41 15.59
CA ALA A 146 -2.33 -17.05 16.88
C ALA A 146 -1.48 -16.17 17.80
N ALA A 147 -0.42 -15.57 17.26
CA ALA A 147 0.50 -14.71 18.01
C ALA A 147 -0.08 -13.32 18.33
N SER A 148 -0.85 -12.73 17.40
CA SER A 148 -1.36 -11.36 17.54
C SER A 148 -2.75 -11.27 18.17
N GLY A 149 -3.55 -12.33 18.10
CA GLY A 149 -4.97 -12.30 18.44
C GLY A 149 -5.80 -11.38 17.53
N ILE A 150 -5.29 -11.05 16.32
CA ILE A 150 -5.97 -10.22 15.32
C ILE A 150 -6.66 -11.14 14.33
N ARG A 151 -7.96 -10.92 14.08
CA ARG A 151 -8.77 -11.75 13.19
C ARG A 151 -8.75 -11.21 11.74
N LEU A 152 -7.61 -11.32 11.05
CA LEU A 152 -7.48 -11.00 9.62
C LEU A 152 -7.30 -12.28 8.81
N HIS A 153 -7.90 -12.34 7.62
CA HIS A 153 -7.67 -13.42 6.66
C HIS A 153 -6.40 -13.22 5.86
N ASP A 154 -6.01 -11.94 5.61
CA ASP A 154 -4.84 -11.59 4.81
C ASP A 154 -3.99 -10.49 5.45
N PHE A 155 -2.90 -10.87 6.11
CA PHE A 155 -1.90 -9.94 6.64
C PHE A 155 -1.03 -9.33 5.54
N ASN A 156 -0.88 -10.01 4.39
CA ASN A 156 0.05 -9.65 3.31
C ASN A 156 -0.56 -8.75 2.24
N CYS A 157 -1.85 -8.39 2.33
CA CYS A 157 -2.46 -7.47 1.37
C CYS A 157 -1.73 -6.13 1.38
N GLY A 158 -1.32 -5.61 0.21
CA GLY A 158 -0.69 -4.29 0.07
C GLY A 158 -1.66 -3.16 0.36
N LEU A 159 -2.92 -3.34 -0.06
CA LEU A 159 -3.97 -2.35 0.13
C LEU A 159 -4.46 -2.33 1.58
N LYS A 160 -4.12 -1.27 2.29
CA LYS A 160 -4.53 -1.01 3.67
C LYS A 160 -4.83 0.46 3.89
N ALA A 161 -5.77 0.74 4.78
CA ALA A 161 -6.09 2.08 5.25
C ALA A 161 -5.76 2.24 6.72
N TYR A 162 -5.30 3.41 7.11
CA TYR A 162 -4.89 3.75 8.47
C TYR A 162 -5.37 5.14 8.86
N ARG A 163 -5.69 5.35 10.12
CA ARG A 163 -5.66 6.70 10.68
C ARG A 163 -4.22 7.22 10.67
N ARG A 164 -3.99 8.49 10.33
CA ARG A 164 -2.65 9.08 10.33
C ARG A 164 -1.89 8.83 11.66
N LYS A 165 -2.57 8.93 12.79
CA LYS A 165 -1.95 8.69 14.12
C LYS A 165 -1.34 7.29 14.25
N VAL A 166 -1.87 6.27 13.55
CA VAL A 166 -1.34 4.90 13.58
C VAL A 166 0.01 4.86 12.89
N VAL A 167 0.09 5.35 11.65
CA VAL A 167 1.35 5.31 10.87
C VAL A 167 2.44 6.19 11.49
N LYS A 168 2.05 7.23 12.24
CA LYS A 168 3.01 8.09 12.96
C LYS A 168 3.51 7.48 14.27
N ALA A 169 2.85 6.45 14.78
CA ALA A 169 3.20 5.80 16.05
C ALA A 169 3.95 4.48 15.88
N ILE A 170 4.03 3.94 14.67
CA ILE A 170 4.70 2.67 14.40
C ILE A 170 6.00 2.86 13.61
N GLU A 171 6.99 2.04 13.93
CA GLU A 171 8.22 1.93 13.15
C GLU A 171 8.22 0.63 12.36
N VAL A 172 8.49 0.73 11.04
CA VAL A 172 8.48 -0.41 10.12
C VAL A 172 9.89 -0.61 9.57
N TYR A 173 10.55 -1.72 9.95
CA TYR A 173 11.90 -2.05 9.51
C TYR A 173 12.03 -3.53 9.13
N GLY A 174 13.11 -3.90 8.44
CA GLY A 174 13.34 -5.29 7.97
C GLY A 174 12.14 -5.81 7.15
N GLU A 175 11.60 -6.97 7.52
CA GLU A 175 10.41 -7.57 6.87
C GLU A 175 9.09 -7.26 7.61
N MET A 176 9.07 -6.25 8.47
CA MET A 176 7.92 -5.98 9.35
C MET A 176 6.70 -5.38 8.63
N HIS A 177 6.80 -5.03 7.34
CA HIS A 177 5.66 -4.55 6.56
C HIS A 177 4.46 -5.53 6.60
N ARG A 178 4.71 -6.82 6.78
CA ARG A 178 3.66 -7.85 6.92
C ARG A 178 3.00 -7.85 8.29
N PHE A 179 3.69 -7.30 9.28
CA PHE A 179 3.25 -7.26 10.67
C PHE A 179 2.70 -5.90 11.10
N ILE A 180 2.47 -4.97 10.17
CA ILE A 180 1.92 -3.64 10.48
C ILE A 180 0.64 -3.72 11.34
N PRO A 181 -0.33 -4.63 11.11
CA PRO A 181 -1.49 -4.74 12.00
C PRO A 181 -1.10 -5.10 13.44
N PHE A 182 -0.07 -5.94 13.62
CA PHE A 182 0.46 -6.30 14.94
C PHE A 182 1.15 -5.10 15.62
N LEU A 183 1.99 -4.38 14.88
CA LEU A 183 2.65 -3.17 15.38
C LEU A 183 1.63 -2.10 15.79
N ALA A 184 0.58 -1.90 15.00
CA ALA A 184 -0.52 -0.99 15.33
C ALA A 184 -1.20 -1.39 16.64
N LYS A 185 -1.51 -2.68 16.83
CA LYS A 185 -2.11 -3.20 18.06
C LYS A 185 -1.20 -3.00 19.27
N GLN A 186 0.11 -3.26 19.14
CA GLN A 186 1.08 -3.01 20.22
C GLN A 186 1.20 -1.52 20.58
N ALA A 187 1.05 -0.64 19.59
CA ALA A 187 1.02 0.81 19.79
C ALA A 187 -0.33 1.33 20.37
N GLY A 188 -1.25 0.43 20.74
CA GLY A 188 -2.54 0.77 21.35
C GLY A 188 -3.70 0.97 20.37
N PHE A 189 -3.52 0.72 19.09
CA PHE A 189 -4.56 0.85 18.05
C PHE A 189 -5.20 -0.51 17.77
N GLY A 190 -6.23 -0.85 18.54
CA GLY A 190 -6.83 -2.19 18.53
C GLY A 190 -8.05 -2.35 17.63
N ARG A 191 -8.65 -1.28 17.10
CA ARG A 191 -9.81 -1.38 16.19
C ARG A 191 -9.35 -1.68 14.76
N ILE A 192 -9.01 -2.96 14.52
CA ILE A 192 -8.49 -3.46 13.25
C ILE A 192 -9.60 -4.21 12.53
N GLY A 193 -9.91 -3.77 11.30
CA GLY A 193 -10.92 -4.36 10.44
C GLY A 193 -10.33 -4.96 9.16
N GLU A 194 -11.20 -5.63 8.40
CA GLU A 194 -10.85 -6.21 7.11
C GLU A 194 -11.99 -5.97 6.12
N LYS A 195 -11.64 -5.67 4.87
CA LYS A 195 -12.58 -5.47 3.76
C LYS A 195 -12.22 -6.41 2.62
N VAL A 196 -13.20 -7.15 2.09
CA VAL A 196 -13.01 -7.86 0.82
C VAL A 196 -12.80 -6.83 -0.28
N VAL A 197 -11.67 -6.96 -1.00
CA VAL A 197 -11.27 -6.03 -2.05
C VAL A 197 -11.11 -6.76 -3.38
N ASP A 198 -11.39 -6.07 -4.47
CA ASP A 198 -11.16 -6.57 -5.80
C ASP A 198 -9.65 -6.64 -6.09
N HIS A 199 -9.26 -7.74 -6.72
CA HIS A 199 -7.88 -8.01 -7.08
C HIS A 199 -7.81 -8.41 -8.56
N ARG A 200 -7.10 -7.60 -9.34
CA ARG A 200 -6.91 -7.87 -10.76
C ARG A 200 -5.85 -8.95 -10.96
N ALA A 201 -5.98 -9.70 -12.05
CA ALA A 201 -4.96 -10.64 -12.46
C ALA A 201 -3.66 -9.88 -12.82
N PRO A 202 -2.47 -10.43 -12.48
CA PRO A 202 -1.19 -9.82 -12.87
C PRO A 202 -1.12 -9.73 -14.39
N ARG A 203 -0.52 -8.66 -14.91
CA ARG A 203 -0.24 -8.53 -16.34
C ARG A 203 0.78 -9.58 -16.77
N ALA A 204 0.72 -10.03 -18.02
CA ALA A 204 1.64 -11.02 -18.55
C ALA A 204 3.13 -10.61 -18.42
N GLN A 205 3.42 -9.31 -18.45
CA GLN A 205 4.74 -8.72 -18.29
C GLN A 205 5.28 -8.83 -16.86
N ASP A 206 4.42 -8.67 -15.84
CA ASP A 206 4.81 -8.77 -14.41
C ASP A 206 5.28 -10.17 -14.03
N VAL A 207 4.82 -11.19 -14.76
CA VAL A 207 5.20 -12.60 -14.54
C VAL A 207 6.64 -12.84 -15.00
N VAL A 208 7.08 -12.20 -16.07
CA VAL A 208 8.42 -12.37 -16.65
C VAL A 208 9.47 -11.61 -15.82
N GLY A 209 9.19 -10.38 -15.39
CA GLY A 209 10.11 -9.56 -14.58
C GLY A 209 10.41 -10.18 -13.21
N ARG A 210 9.41 -10.75 -12.55
CA ARG A 210 9.56 -11.43 -11.25
C ARG A 210 10.36 -12.74 -11.32
N GLN A 211 10.42 -13.41 -12.49
CA GLN A 211 11.27 -14.61 -12.66
C GLN A 211 12.75 -14.27 -12.80
N MET A 212 13.11 -13.07 -13.25
CA MET A 212 14.50 -12.64 -13.38
C MET A 212 15.08 -12.09 -12.06
N ALA A 213 14.26 -11.59 -11.14
CA ALA A 213 14.69 -11.04 -9.85
C ALA A 213 15.04 -12.12 -8.80
N PHE A 214 14.82 -13.41 -9.07
CA PHE A 214 15.10 -14.54 -8.19
C PHE A 214 16.22 -15.47 -8.70
N LYS A 215 17.16 -14.94 -9.49
CA LYS A 215 18.39 -15.71 -9.86
C LYS A 215 19.63 -15.11 -9.23
#